data_6143fc23859a84e102937b88b274e695
#
_entry.id   6143fc23859a84e102937b88b274e695
#
_cell.length_a   1.000
_cell.length_b   1.000
_cell.length_c   1.000
_cell.angle_alpha   90.00
_cell.angle_beta   90.00
_cell.angle_gamma   90.00
#
_symmetry.space_group_name_H-M   'P 1'
#
loop_
_entity.id
_entity.type
_entity.pdbx_description
1 polymer ?
#
loop_
_entity_poly.entity_id
_entity_poly.type
_entity_poly.pdbx_seq_one_letter_code
_entity_poly.pdbx_strand_id
1 'polypeptide(L)'
;MKPPLALLLALASFTACAQSLPRGDCAAPAAAHDLNGCDFSGRDLTGIDLRGAVLDNASFAGAKLDNARFDKTSARWVNFRGAQLKAAQFPDADLFHAKFDGADLSDANLQRSYLFGSNLIGTRAPRADFSGAHLKDLLMPDADLEGARLRDCFALRAVLGGSRMAGADLSGSDFTGAEAEDVDFSGATLRRTRLAGASLAGAVFREAELERADFTHADVASSDFSRARNLPAQVTELFIAPQMGMAR
;
A
#
# COMPACT_ATOMS: atom_id res chain seq x y z
N MET A 1 67.39 7.87 29.61
CA MET A 1 65.95 8.16 29.71
C MET A 1 65.43 8.47 28.29
N LYS A 2 64.63 7.60 27.70
CA LYS A 2 63.98 7.85 26.40
C LYS A 2 62.63 8.46 26.64
N PRO A 3 62.19 9.48 25.82
CA PRO A 3 60.83 10.01 25.94
C PRO A 3 59.83 9.09 25.27
N PRO A 4 58.56 9.05 25.71
CA PRO A 4 57.54 8.20 25.17
C PRO A 4 57.02 8.67 23.82
N LEU A 5 56.81 7.68 22.94
CA LEU A 5 56.22 7.82 21.62
C LEU A 5 54.73 8.26 21.74
N ALA A 6 54.40 9.48 21.36
CA ALA A 6 53.05 9.97 21.27
C ALA A 6 52.38 9.31 20.07
N LEU A 7 51.37 8.45 20.35
CA LEU A 7 50.49 7.82 19.37
C LEU A 7 49.49 8.88 18.83
N LEU A 8 49.78 9.47 17.69
CA LEU A 8 48.79 10.28 16.96
C LEU A 8 47.71 9.36 16.39
N LEU A 9 46.57 9.27 17.08
CA LEU A 9 45.34 8.74 16.51
C LEU A 9 44.81 9.76 15.49
N ALA A 10 45.05 9.46 14.21
CA ALA A 10 44.36 10.17 13.12
C ALA A 10 42.89 9.73 13.16
N LEU A 11 42.05 10.58 13.72
CA LEU A 11 40.60 10.50 13.56
C LEU A 11 40.29 10.82 12.08
N ALA A 12 40.26 9.79 11.25
CA ALA A 12 39.66 9.89 9.93
C ALA A 12 38.17 10.15 10.12
N SER A 13 37.78 11.42 10.06
CA SER A 13 36.38 11.82 9.93
C SER A 13 35.85 11.28 8.62
N PHE A 14 35.19 10.13 8.67
CA PHE A 14 34.32 9.68 7.60
C PHE A 14 33.11 10.62 7.55
N THR A 15 33.27 11.79 6.95
CA THR A 15 32.15 12.49 6.35
C THR A 15 31.74 11.64 5.16
N ALA A 16 30.76 10.75 5.36
CA ALA A 16 30.00 10.18 4.27
C ALA A 16 29.32 11.37 3.58
N CYS A 17 30.00 11.94 2.58
CA CYS A 17 29.39 12.84 1.63
C CYS A 17 28.29 12.00 0.97
N ALA A 18 27.01 12.30 1.25
CA ALA A 18 25.91 11.74 0.51
C ALA A 18 26.13 12.15 -0.94
N GLN A 19 26.76 11.26 -1.72
CA GLN A 19 26.99 11.49 -3.14
C GLN A 19 25.62 11.57 -3.80
N SER A 20 25.27 12.74 -4.35
CA SER A 20 24.10 12.87 -5.20
C SER A 20 24.25 11.90 -6.37
N LEU A 21 23.15 11.22 -6.73
CA LEU A 21 23.17 10.34 -7.90
C LEU A 21 23.57 11.13 -9.16
N PRO A 22 24.25 10.48 -10.11
CA PRO A 22 24.54 11.11 -11.38
C PRO A 22 23.24 11.50 -12.08
N ARG A 23 23.23 12.66 -12.73
CA ARG A 23 22.08 13.10 -13.52
C ARG A 23 21.85 12.11 -14.65
N GLY A 24 20.61 11.59 -14.74
CA GLY A 24 20.21 10.65 -15.77
C GLY A 24 19.79 11.34 -17.07
N ASP A 25 19.73 10.55 -18.13
CA ASP A 25 19.16 10.94 -19.41
C ASP A 25 17.72 10.42 -19.50
N CYS A 26 16.75 11.33 -19.62
CA CYS A 26 15.35 10.94 -19.79
C CYS A 26 15.10 10.14 -21.09
N ALA A 27 15.96 10.27 -22.09
CA ALA A 27 15.88 9.49 -23.33
C ALA A 27 16.34 8.03 -23.11
N ALA A 28 17.34 7.83 -22.23
CA ALA A 28 17.91 6.53 -21.89
C ALA A 28 17.93 6.31 -20.36
N PRO A 29 16.75 6.13 -19.73
CA PRO A 29 16.66 6.00 -18.28
C PRO A 29 17.34 4.74 -17.77
N ALA A 30 18.03 4.85 -16.62
CA ALA A 30 18.77 3.76 -16.02
C ALA A 30 18.68 3.77 -14.49
N ALA A 31 19.01 2.63 -13.87
CA ALA A 31 19.08 2.46 -12.42
C ALA A 31 20.09 3.42 -11.77
N ALA A 32 19.82 3.80 -10.52
CA ALA A 32 20.69 4.64 -9.71
C ALA A 32 21.08 5.98 -10.37
N HIS A 33 20.18 6.57 -11.15
CA HIS A 33 20.33 7.89 -11.73
C HIS A 33 19.26 8.86 -11.22
N ASP A 34 19.58 10.16 -11.25
CA ASP A 34 18.61 11.22 -11.00
C ASP A 34 17.82 11.52 -12.27
N LEU A 35 16.58 11.06 -12.29
CA LEU A 35 15.60 11.20 -13.37
C LEU A 35 14.41 12.07 -12.91
N ASN A 36 14.64 12.94 -11.90
CA ASN A 36 13.62 13.82 -11.34
C ASN A 36 12.96 14.64 -12.47
N GLY A 37 11.63 14.65 -12.46
CA GLY A 37 10.82 15.41 -13.41
C GLY A 37 10.85 14.93 -14.85
N CYS A 38 11.49 13.80 -15.17
CA CYS A 38 11.48 13.23 -16.52
C CYS A 38 10.07 12.84 -16.96
N ASP A 39 9.76 13.04 -18.25
CA ASP A 39 8.50 12.58 -18.85
C ASP A 39 8.73 11.31 -19.69
N PHE A 40 8.14 10.23 -19.21
CA PHE A 40 8.12 8.91 -19.83
C PHE A 40 6.71 8.51 -20.29
N SER A 41 5.77 9.47 -20.35
CA SER A 41 4.36 9.20 -20.63
C SER A 41 4.18 8.48 -21.97
N GLY A 42 3.35 7.43 -21.97
CA GLY A 42 3.02 6.61 -23.13
C GLY A 42 4.18 5.76 -23.70
N ARG A 43 5.35 5.79 -23.11
CA ARG A 43 6.52 5.01 -23.60
C ARG A 43 6.36 3.51 -23.28
N ASP A 44 6.94 2.67 -24.13
CA ASP A 44 7.14 1.26 -23.84
C ASP A 44 8.49 1.08 -23.10
N LEU A 45 8.38 0.80 -21.81
CA LEU A 45 9.49 0.61 -20.88
C LEU A 45 9.34 -0.74 -20.16
N THR A 46 8.74 -1.72 -20.86
CA THR A 46 8.53 -3.07 -20.33
C THR A 46 9.85 -3.68 -19.84
N GLY A 47 9.88 -4.15 -18.60
CA GLY A 47 11.06 -4.78 -17.99
C GLY A 47 12.20 -3.83 -17.64
N ILE A 48 12.03 -2.52 -17.74
CA ILE A 48 13.10 -1.56 -17.45
C ILE A 48 13.61 -1.71 -16.00
N ASP A 49 14.91 -1.52 -15.82
CA ASP A 49 15.55 -1.48 -14.50
C ASP A 49 15.79 -0.02 -14.08
N LEU A 50 15.02 0.45 -13.09
CA LEU A 50 15.12 1.78 -12.49
C LEU A 50 15.44 1.71 -10.98
N ARG A 51 15.98 0.59 -10.51
CA ARG A 51 16.28 0.39 -9.07
C ARG A 51 17.16 1.50 -8.51
N GLY A 52 16.77 2.02 -7.36
CA GLY A 52 17.50 3.07 -6.66
C GLY A 52 17.57 4.41 -7.39
N ALA A 53 16.86 4.59 -8.50
CA ALA A 53 16.77 5.88 -9.17
C ALA A 53 15.97 6.90 -8.37
N VAL A 54 16.19 8.19 -8.62
CA VAL A 54 15.32 9.29 -8.18
C VAL A 54 14.39 9.65 -9.32
N LEU A 55 13.09 9.42 -9.11
CA LEU A 55 11.99 9.60 -10.07
C LEU A 55 10.97 10.61 -9.56
N ASP A 56 11.36 11.44 -8.58
CA ASP A 56 10.45 12.41 -7.98
C ASP A 56 9.86 13.32 -9.06
N ASN A 57 8.53 13.52 -9.01
CA ASN A 57 7.79 14.29 -10.01
C ASN A 57 7.88 13.76 -11.47
N ALA A 58 8.46 12.60 -11.72
CA ALA A 58 8.46 12.01 -13.06
C ALA A 58 7.06 11.60 -13.50
N SER A 59 6.82 11.57 -14.81
CA SER A 59 5.57 11.12 -15.41
C SER A 59 5.77 9.81 -16.18
N PHE A 60 4.98 8.81 -15.85
CA PHE A 60 4.81 7.55 -16.57
C PHE A 60 3.35 7.35 -16.98
N ALA A 61 2.60 8.45 -17.15
CA ALA A 61 1.18 8.36 -17.47
C ALA A 61 0.95 7.54 -18.76
N GLY A 62 0.13 6.48 -18.67
CA GLY A 62 -0.16 5.58 -19.77
C GLY A 62 1.04 4.79 -20.31
N ALA A 63 2.19 4.78 -19.62
CA ALA A 63 3.36 4.01 -20.04
C ALA A 63 3.15 2.50 -19.87
N LYS A 64 3.85 1.69 -20.66
CA LYS A 64 3.96 0.25 -20.46
C LYS A 64 5.19 -0.05 -19.60
N LEU A 65 4.96 -0.61 -18.44
CA LEU A 65 5.94 -0.86 -17.39
C LEU A 65 5.80 -2.28 -16.80
N ASP A 66 5.22 -3.20 -17.57
CA ASP A 66 5.09 -4.59 -17.14
C ASP A 66 6.46 -5.16 -16.78
N ASN A 67 6.58 -5.81 -15.62
CA ASN A 67 7.83 -6.35 -15.07
C ASN A 67 8.95 -5.31 -14.81
N ALA A 68 8.66 -4.01 -14.86
CA ALA A 68 9.65 -2.98 -14.55
C ALA A 68 10.11 -3.05 -13.08
N ARG A 69 11.32 -2.60 -12.80
CA ARG A 69 11.94 -2.67 -11.48
C ARG A 69 12.16 -1.27 -10.91
N PHE A 70 11.49 -1.00 -9.81
CA PHE A 70 11.55 0.25 -9.04
C PHE A 70 12.01 0.00 -7.58
N ASP A 71 12.73 -1.08 -7.31
CA ASP A 71 13.19 -1.42 -5.97
C ASP A 71 13.96 -0.23 -5.36
N LYS A 72 13.56 0.24 -4.18
CA LYS A 72 14.22 1.32 -3.43
C LYS A 72 14.34 2.64 -4.20
N THR A 73 13.47 2.91 -5.15
CA THR A 73 13.41 4.22 -5.82
C THR A 73 12.86 5.29 -4.89
N SER A 74 13.31 6.55 -5.07
CA SER A 74 12.54 7.71 -4.67
C SER A 74 11.63 8.10 -5.83
N ALA A 75 10.32 7.97 -5.64
CA ALA A 75 9.32 8.23 -6.68
C ALA A 75 8.15 9.04 -6.11
N ARG A 76 8.50 10.09 -5.36
CA ARG A 76 7.55 10.98 -4.73
C ARG A 76 6.80 11.79 -5.78
N TRP A 77 5.49 11.95 -5.60
CA TRP A 77 4.60 12.67 -6.54
C TRP A 77 4.67 12.16 -7.98
N VAL A 78 5.22 10.98 -8.21
CA VAL A 78 5.29 10.34 -9.52
C VAL A 78 3.89 10.11 -10.08
N ASN A 79 3.76 10.24 -11.40
CA ASN A 79 2.49 10.04 -12.10
C ASN A 79 2.50 8.73 -12.89
N PHE A 80 1.82 7.70 -12.37
CA PHE A 80 1.58 6.40 -13.04
C PHE A 80 0.13 6.24 -13.52
N ARG A 81 -0.64 7.33 -13.70
CA ARG A 81 -2.03 7.23 -14.11
C ARG A 81 -2.20 6.43 -15.40
N GLY A 82 -3.09 5.42 -15.36
CA GLY A 82 -3.36 4.57 -16.50
C GLY A 82 -2.17 3.74 -17.00
N ALA A 83 -1.08 3.66 -16.25
CA ALA A 83 0.09 2.88 -16.63
C ALA A 83 -0.20 1.37 -16.53
N GLN A 84 0.45 0.57 -17.38
CA GLN A 84 0.49 -0.88 -17.32
C GLN A 84 1.68 -1.28 -16.46
N LEU A 85 1.43 -1.80 -15.26
CA LEU A 85 2.44 -2.11 -14.23
C LEU A 85 2.33 -3.57 -13.76
N LYS A 86 1.84 -4.46 -14.62
CA LYS A 86 1.65 -5.86 -14.26
C LYS A 86 2.97 -6.50 -13.85
N ALA A 87 2.97 -7.15 -12.69
CA ALA A 87 4.16 -7.76 -12.09
C ALA A 87 5.35 -6.80 -11.85
N ALA A 88 5.11 -5.48 -11.88
CA ALA A 88 6.14 -4.49 -11.57
C ALA A 88 6.62 -4.60 -10.12
N GLN A 89 7.87 -4.25 -9.85
CA GLN A 89 8.53 -4.42 -8.57
C GLN A 89 8.82 -3.06 -7.93
N PHE A 90 8.21 -2.79 -6.78
CA PHE A 90 8.38 -1.57 -5.98
C PHE A 90 8.81 -1.86 -4.52
N PRO A 91 9.52 -2.97 -4.20
CA PRO A 91 9.85 -3.22 -2.81
C PRO A 91 10.70 -2.08 -2.24
N ASP A 92 10.33 -1.63 -1.03
CA ASP A 92 10.99 -0.55 -0.31
C ASP A 92 11.02 0.80 -1.08
N ALA A 93 10.17 1.01 -2.09
CA ALA A 93 10.10 2.27 -2.84
C ALA A 93 9.40 3.38 -2.03
N ASP A 94 9.88 4.61 -2.16
CA ASP A 94 9.21 5.81 -1.64
C ASP A 94 8.26 6.37 -2.70
N LEU A 95 6.97 6.09 -2.52
CA LEU A 95 5.88 6.44 -3.41
C LEU A 95 4.97 7.52 -2.79
N PHE A 96 5.53 8.38 -1.93
CA PHE A 96 4.80 9.44 -1.23
C PHE A 96 3.99 10.28 -2.24
N HIS A 97 2.66 10.37 -2.03
CA HIS A 97 1.73 11.07 -2.93
C HIS A 97 1.80 10.66 -4.41
N ALA A 98 2.22 9.43 -4.70
CA ALA A 98 2.20 8.89 -6.06
C ALA A 98 0.76 8.75 -6.58
N LYS A 99 0.59 8.81 -7.90
CA LYS A 99 -0.71 8.75 -8.57
C LYS A 99 -0.76 7.51 -9.46
N PHE A 100 -1.64 6.57 -9.10
CA PHE A 100 -1.87 5.32 -9.82
C PHE A 100 -3.30 5.20 -10.35
N ASP A 101 -4.07 6.29 -10.38
CA ASP A 101 -5.47 6.27 -10.80
C ASP A 101 -5.65 5.48 -12.10
N GLY A 102 -6.48 4.45 -12.10
CA GLY A 102 -6.76 3.58 -13.24
C GLY A 102 -5.56 2.77 -13.77
N ALA A 103 -4.45 2.68 -13.04
CA ALA A 103 -3.32 1.85 -13.42
C ALA A 103 -3.62 0.35 -13.24
N ASP A 104 -2.90 -0.53 -13.96
CA ASP A 104 -2.93 -1.98 -13.77
C ASP A 104 -1.69 -2.44 -12.98
N LEU A 105 -1.87 -2.72 -11.70
CA LEU A 105 -0.88 -3.26 -10.76
C LEU A 105 -1.08 -4.76 -10.51
N SER A 106 -1.77 -5.49 -11.41
CA SER A 106 -1.99 -6.93 -11.25
C SER A 106 -0.68 -7.65 -10.98
N ASP A 107 -0.65 -8.51 -9.95
CA ASP A 107 0.53 -9.28 -9.54
C ASP A 107 1.78 -8.44 -9.16
N ALA A 108 1.66 -7.11 -9.00
CA ALA A 108 2.77 -6.25 -8.63
C ALA A 108 3.23 -6.46 -7.18
N ASN A 109 4.51 -6.21 -6.92
CA ASN A 109 5.11 -6.30 -5.60
C ASN A 109 5.37 -4.89 -5.05
N LEU A 110 4.60 -4.47 -4.04
CA LEU A 110 4.73 -3.19 -3.33
C LEU A 110 5.12 -3.41 -1.85
N GLN A 111 5.77 -4.53 -1.54
CA GLN A 111 6.15 -4.86 -0.17
C GLN A 111 7.00 -3.76 0.46
N ARG A 112 6.65 -3.38 1.70
CA ARG A 112 7.35 -2.35 2.49
C ARG A 112 7.51 -1.00 1.80
N SER A 113 6.75 -0.74 0.74
CA SER A 113 6.74 0.57 0.08
C SER A 113 6.05 1.63 0.93
N TYR A 114 6.39 2.89 0.67
CA TYR A 114 5.84 4.04 1.39
C TYR A 114 4.85 4.78 0.50
N LEU A 115 3.55 4.51 0.67
CA LEU A 115 2.44 5.02 -0.15
C LEU A 115 1.58 6.06 0.58
N PHE A 116 2.16 6.78 1.55
CA PHE A 116 1.41 7.80 2.31
C PHE A 116 0.73 8.81 1.38
N GLY A 117 -0.58 8.97 1.53
CA GLY A 117 -1.38 9.93 0.77
C GLY A 117 -1.40 9.70 -0.74
N SER A 118 -1.04 8.50 -1.20
CA SER A 118 -1.06 8.15 -2.63
C SER A 118 -2.48 7.91 -3.12
N ASN A 119 -2.68 8.07 -4.42
CA ASN A 119 -3.98 7.92 -5.06
C ASN A 119 -4.00 6.68 -5.97
N LEU A 120 -4.87 5.72 -5.65
CA LEU A 120 -5.09 4.47 -6.37
C LEU A 120 -6.57 4.31 -6.78
N ILE A 121 -7.28 5.40 -7.06
CA ILE A 121 -8.71 5.36 -7.42
C ILE A 121 -8.92 4.49 -8.66
N GLY A 122 -9.82 3.51 -8.56
CA GLY A 122 -10.14 2.62 -9.68
C GLY A 122 -8.96 1.80 -10.19
N THR A 123 -7.90 1.66 -9.39
CA THR A 123 -6.71 0.89 -9.74
C THR A 123 -7.05 -0.60 -9.78
N ARG A 124 -6.50 -1.30 -10.74
CA ARG A 124 -6.58 -2.76 -10.83
C ARG A 124 -5.33 -3.38 -10.22
N ALA A 125 -5.47 -4.05 -9.08
CA ALA A 125 -4.36 -4.64 -8.33
C ALA A 125 -4.66 -6.07 -7.80
N PRO A 126 -5.34 -6.95 -8.59
CA PRO A 126 -5.59 -8.30 -8.11
C PRO A 126 -4.28 -9.03 -7.86
N ARG A 127 -4.21 -9.76 -6.74
CA ARG A 127 -3.05 -10.51 -6.26
C ARG A 127 -1.78 -9.68 -6.02
N ALA A 128 -1.86 -8.35 -6.05
CA ALA A 128 -0.72 -7.50 -5.69
C ALA A 128 -0.31 -7.71 -4.23
N ASP A 129 0.97 -7.53 -3.93
CA ASP A 129 1.51 -7.71 -2.59
C ASP A 129 1.95 -6.37 -1.99
N PHE A 130 1.16 -5.86 -1.04
CA PHE A 130 1.41 -4.66 -0.25
C PHE A 130 1.97 -4.98 1.14
N SER A 131 2.34 -6.22 1.44
CA SER A 131 2.70 -6.63 2.81
C SER A 131 3.76 -5.72 3.42
N GLY A 132 3.49 -5.23 4.64
CA GLY A 132 4.35 -4.30 5.36
C GLY A 132 4.39 -2.88 4.80
N ALA A 133 3.54 -2.53 3.84
CA ALA A 133 3.52 -1.19 3.25
C ALA A 133 2.90 -0.15 4.20
N HIS A 134 3.34 1.10 4.05
CA HIS A 134 2.80 2.27 4.74
C HIS A 134 1.72 2.94 3.88
N LEU A 135 0.47 2.65 4.18
CA LEU A 135 -0.73 3.04 3.42
C LEU A 135 -1.56 4.11 4.15
N LYS A 136 -0.97 4.83 5.10
CA LYS A 136 -1.70 5.85 5.85
C LYS A 136 -2.23 6.93 4.89
N ASP A 137 -3.52 7.32 5.08
CA ASP A 137 -4.22 8.30 4.26
C ASP A 137 -4.24 7.96 2.74
N LEU A 138 -4.09 6.68 2.38
CA LEU A 138 -4.17 6.18 1.01
C LEU A 138 -5.60 6.34 0.47
N LEU A 139 -5.74 6.80 -0.77
CA LEU A 139 -7.03 6.86 -1.46
C LEU A 139 -7.12 5.73 -2.49
N MET A 140 -8.02 4.77 -2.25
CA MET A 140 -8.15 3.58 -3.08
C MET A 140 -9.63 3.16 -3.27
N PRO A 141 -10.59 4.12 -3.44
CA PRO A 141 -11.96 3.75 -3.72
C PRO A 141 -12.08 3.08 -5.08
N ASP A 142 -13.07 2.19 -5.21
CA ASP A 142 -13.40 1.45 -6.43
C ASP A 142 -12.24 0.60 -7.00
N ALA A 143 -11.24 0.30 -6.19
CA ALA A 143 -10.08 -0.51 -6.62
C ALA A 143 -10.41 -2.01 -6.63
N ASP A 144 -9.79 -2.75 -7.55
CA ASP A 144 -9.84 -4.21 -7.61
C ASP A 144 -8.60 -4.80 -6.91
N LEU A 145 -8.80 -5.35 -5.72
CA LEU A 145 -7.78 -5.96 -4.86
C LEU A 145 -8.05 -7.44 -4.60
N GLU A 146 -8.77 -8.12 -5.52
CA GLU A 146 -9.13 -9.52 -5.36
C GLU A 146 -7.88 -10.39 -5.12
N GLY A 147 -7.85 -11.11 -4.01
CA GLY A 147 -6.72 -11.96 -3.60
C GLY A 147 -5.43 -11.22 -3.30
N ALA A 148 -5.44 -9.90 -3.15
CA ALA A 148 -4.26 -9.12 -2.78
C ALA A 148 -3.75 -9.44 -1.37
N ARG A 149 -2.46 -9.23 -1.12
CA ARG A 149 -1.85 -9.37 0.20
C ARG A 149 -1.60 -7.99 0.80
N LEU A 150 -2.21 -7.75 1.96
CA LEU A 150 -2.06 -6.51 2.73
C LEU A 150 -1.66 -6.85 4.18
N ARG A 151 -0.80 -7.85 4.37
CA ARG A 151 -0.38 -8.29 5.70
C ARG A 151 0.48 -7.24 6.38
N ASP A 152 0.24 -7.04 7.68
CA ASP A 152 1.05 -6.16 8.52
C ASP A 152 1.20 -4.73 7.95
N CYS A 153 0.20 -4.26 7.18
CA CYS A 153 0.16 -2.91 6.63
C CYS A 153 -0.22 -1.88 7.69
N PHE A 154 0.27 -0.66 7.53
CA PHE A 154 -0.12 0.50 8.32
C PHE A 154 -1.03 1.40 7.47
N ALA A 155 -2.34 1.19 7.56
CA ALA A 155 -3.36 1.77 6.68
C ALA A 155 -4.37 2.68 7.42
N LEU A 156 -3.89 3.46 8.43
CA LEU A 156 -4.75 4.37 9.17
C LEU A 156 -5.44 5.35 8.23
N ARG A 157 -6.76 5.49 8.41
CA ARG A 157 -7.61 6.41 7.64
C ARG A 157 -7.51 6.21 6.12
N ALA A 158 -7.20 5.00 5.67
CA ALA A 158 -7.27 4.67 4.25
C ALA A 158 -8.73 4.76 3.78
N VAL A 159 -8.93 5.28 2.57
CA VAL A 159 -10.25 5.37 1.92
C VAL A 159 -10.36 4.24 0.90
N LEU A 160 -11.29 3.31 1.11
CA LEU A 160 -11.43 2.06 0.35
C LEU A 160 -12.83 1.90 -0.26
N GLY A 161 -13.74 2.85 -0.05
CA GLY A 161 -15.16 2.69 -0.38
C GLY A 161 -15.40 2.05 -1.75
N GLY A 162 -16.32 1.06 -1.81
CA GLY A 162 -16.67 0.33 -3.02
C GLY A 162 -15.60 -0.61 -3.59
N SER A 163 -14.45 -0.76 -2.93
CA SER A 163 -13.36 -1.61 -3.43
C SER A 163 -13.68 -3.11 -3.31
N ARG A 164 -13.12 -3.92 -4.20
CA ARG A 164 -13.23 -5.36 -4.22
C ARG A 164 -12.00 -6.00 -3.57
N MET A 165 -12.17 -6.57 -2.39
CA MET A 165 -11.10 -7.22 -1.61
C MET A 165 -11.44 -8.71 -1.34
N ALA A 166 -12.22 -9.34 -2.21
CA ALA A 166 -12.60 -10.73 -2.05
C ALA A 166 -11.34 -11.62 -2.01
N GLY A 167 -11.26 -12.50 -1.00
CA GLY A 167 -10.13 -13.39 -0.79
C GLY A 167 -8.81 -12.71 -0.41
N ALA A 168 -8.78 -11.41 -0.18
CA ALA A 168 -7.57 -10.69 0.23
C ALA A 168 -7.10 -11.10 1.64
N ASP A 169 -5.80 -10.94 1.92
CA ASP A 169 -5.22 -11.22 3.23
C ASP A 169 -4.75 -9.91 3.90
N LEU A 170 -5.52 -9.47 4.89
CA LEU A 170 -5.28 -8.25 5.68
C LEU A 170 -4.69 -8.56 7.07
N SER A 171 -4.25 -9.80 7.31
CA SER A 171 -3.82 -10.24 8.64
C SER A 171 -2.80 -9.30 9.28
N GLY A 172 -3.03 -8.92 10.54
CA GLY A 172 -2.13 -8.07 11.33
C GLY A 172 -2.12 -6.60 10.96
N SER A 173 -2.87 -6.17 9.96
CA SER A 173 -2.87 -4.79 9.46
C SER A 173 -3.70 -3.84 10.32
N ASP A 174 -3.36 -2.56 10.25
CA ASP A 174 -4.01 -1.49 10.98
C ASP A 174 -4.80 -0.57 10.04
N PHE A 175 -6.12 -0.77 10.00
CA PHE A 175 -7.10 0.02 9.27
C PHE A 175 -7.94 0.89 10.22
N THR A 176 -7.38 1.29 11.37
CA THR A 176 -8.07 2.16 12.32
C THR A 176 -8.56 3.44 11.64
N GLY A 177 -9.85 3.73 11.78
CA GLY A 177 -10.49 4.90 11.20
C GLY A 177 -10.56 4.90 9.67
N ALA A 178 -10.45 3.73 9.02
CA ALA A 178 -10.59 3.63 7.56
C ALA A 178 -12.04 3.91 7.13
N GLU A 179 -12.21 4.49 5.93
CA GLU A 179 -13.47 4.62 5.23
C GLU A 179 -13.60 3.45 4.24
N ALA A 180 -14.43 2.46 4.58
CA ALA A 180 -14.52 1.18 3.87
C ALA A 180 -15.99 0.77 3.65
N GLU A 181 -16.86 1.75 3.38
CA GLU A 181 -18.26 1.51 3.06
C GLU A 181 -18.36 0.70 1.75
N ASP A 182 -19.31 -0.22 1.71
CA ASP A 182 -19.63 -1.06 0.54
C ASP A 182 -18.44 -1.89 0.02
N VAL A 183 -17.38 -2.10 0.82
CA VAL A 183 -16.24 -2.93 0.43
C VAL A 183 -16.61 -4.40 0.46
N ASP A 184 -16.22 -5.16 -0.57
CA ASP A 184 -16.39 -6.61 -0.61
C ASP A 184 -15.17 -7.34 -0.01
N PHE A 185 -15.27 -7.79 1.25
CA PHE A 185 -14.31 -8.64 1.96
C PHE A 185 -14.70 -10.13 1.93
N SER A 186 -15.53 -10.57 0.98
CA SER A 186 -15.97 -11.97 0.92
C SER A 186 -14.78 -12.93 0.88
N GLY A 187 -14.75 -13.92 1.79
CA GLY A 187 -13.67 -14.89 1.91
C GLY A 187 -12.31 -14.32 2.31
N ALA A 188 -12.22 -13.03 2.62
CA ALA A 188 -10.97 -12.40 3.05
C ALA A 188 -10.49 -12.90 4.42
N THR A 189 -9.18 -12.78 4.67
CA THR A 189 -8.56 -13.10 5.96
C THR A 189 -8.22 -11.80 6.70
N LEU A 190 -8.94 -11.54 7.80
CA LEU A 190 -8.77 -10.34 8.64
C LEU A 190 -8.26 -10.73 10.06
N ARG A 191 -7.43 -11.74 10.18
CA ARG A 191 -6.92 -12.18 11.49
C ARG A 191 -6.09 -11.08 12.14
N ARG A 192 -6.45 -10.70 13.37
CA ARG A 192 -5.79 -9.62 14.13
C ARG A 192 -5.73 -8.27 13.40
N THR A 193 -6.61 -8.07 12.42
CA THR A 193 -6.75 -6.77 11.74
C THR A 193 -7.42 -5.79 12.70
N ARG A 194 -6.89 -4.56 12.78
CA ARG A 194 -7.53 -3.48 13.53
C ARG A 194 -8.42 -2.66 12.59
N LEU A 195 -9.71 -2.60 12.94
CA LEU A 195 -10.75 -1.83 12.24
C LEU A 195 -11.44 -0.88 13.21
N ALA A 196 -10.78 -0.53 14.33
CA ALA A 196 -11.34 0.33 15.35
C ALA A 196 -11.74 1.69 14.76
N GLY A 197 -13.01 2.09 14.99
CA GLY A 197 -13.54 3.36 14.47
C GLY A 197 -13.64 3.44 12.94
N ALA A 198 -13.52 2.32 12.23
CA ALA A 198 -13.69 2.30 10.77
C ALA A 198 -15.17 2.44 10.38
N SER A 199 -15.45 3.10 9.26
CA SER A 199 -16.75 3.11 8.60
C SER A 199 -16.84 1.93 7.65
N LEU A 200 -17.72 0.97 7.95
CA LEU A 200 -17.87 -0.32 7.26
C LEU A 200 -19.32 -0.53 6.81
N ALA A 201 -20.14 0.52 6.80
CA ALA A 201 -21.54 0.40 6.46
C ALA A 201 -21.70 -0.25 5.06
N GLY A 202 -22.58 -1.25 4.96
CA GLY A 202 -22.81 -1.99 3.72
C GLY A 202 -21.69 -2.96 3.32
N ALA A 203 -20.59 -3.04 4.07
CA ALA A 203 -19.47 -3.93 3.74
C ALA A 203 -19.86 -5.42 3.81
N VAL A 204 -19.28 -6.24 2.95
CA VAL A 204 -19.58 -7.67 2.82
C VAL A 204 -18.45 -8.51 3.40
N PHE A 205 -18.67 -9.17 4.55
CA PHE A 205 -17.73 -10.09 5.22
C PHE A 205 -18.13 -11.56 5.06
N ARG A 206 -18.87 -11.90 3.99
CA ARG A 206 -19.34 -13.28 3.77
C ARG A 206 -18.16 -14.25 3.74
N GLU A 207 -18.22 -15.31 4.57
CA GLU A 207 -17.19 -16.34 4.67
C GLU A 207 -15.79 -15.83 5.11
N ALA A 208 -15.68 -14.56 5.51
CA ALA A 208 -14.41 -13.98 5.96
C ALA A 208 -13.93 -14.62 7.29
N GLU A 209 -12.61 -14.61 7.49
CA GLU A 209 -11.96 -15.09 8.71
C GLU A 209 -11.58 -13.91 9.61
N LEU A 210 -12.24 -13.78 10.77
CA LEU A 210 -12.18 -12.60 11.64
C LEU A 210 -11.50 -12.87 12.99
N GLU A 211 -10.67 -13.93 13.10
CA GLU A 211 -10.02 -14.29 14.37
C GLU A 211 -9.26 -13.11 14.96
N ARG A 212 -9.70 -12.65 16.16
CA ARG A 212 -9.09 -11.51 16.88
C ARG A 212 -9.09 -10.18 16.11
N ALA A 213 -9.94 -10.02 15.12
CA ALA A 213 -10.13 -8.72 14.49
C ALA A 213 -10.79 -7.75 15.50
N ASP A 214 -10.38 -6.49 15.47
CA ASP A 214 -10.87 -5.46 16.39
C ASP A 214 -11.81 -4.51 15.65
N PHE A 215 -13.11 -4.57 15.98
CA PHE A 215 -14.17 -3.71 15.46
C PHE A 215 -14.64 -2.68 16.49
N THR A 216 -13.84 -2.36 17.50
CA THR A 216 -14.20 -1.40 18.55
C THR A 216 -14.62 -0.07 17.91
N HIS A 217 -15.85 0.37 18.20
CA HIS A 217 -16.45 1.60 17.66
C HIS A 217 -16.53 1.66 16.12
N ALA A 218 -16.40 0.55 15.41
CA ALA A 218 -16.62 0.51 13.97
C ALA A 218 -18.12 0.63 13.65
N ASP A 219 -18.46 1.36 12.58
CA ASP A 219 -19.81 1.36 12.04
C ASP A 219 -19.97 0.19 11.06
N VAL A 220 -20.76 -0.81 11.43
CA VAL A 220 -21.05 -1.99 10.63
C VAL A 220 -22.53 -2.04 10.19
N ALA A 221 -23.19 -0.89 10.10
CA ALA A 221 -24.59 -0.83 9.70
C ALA A 221 -24.79 -1.51 8.33
N SER A 222 -25.80 -2.37 8.23
CA SER A 222 -26.14 -3.09 7.00
C SER A 222 -25.05 -4.00 6.43
N SER A 223 -23.98 -4.28 7.18
CA SER A 223 -22.93 -5.19 6.73
C SER A 223 -23.37 -6.65 6.75
N ASP A 224 -22.87 -7.44 5.80
CA ASP A 224 -23.17 -8.88 5.67
C ASP A 224 -22.05 -9.74 6.28
N PHE A 225 -22.26 -10.30 7.48
CA PHE A 225 -21.36 -11.26 8.13
C PHE A 225 -21.80 -12.71 7.96
N SER A 226 -22.63 -13.01 6.96
CA SER A 226 -23.12 -14.38 6.76
C SER A 226 -21.97 -15.35 6.54
N ARG A 227 -21.99 -16.48 7.29
CA ARG A 227 -20.93 -17.51 7.26
C ARG A 227 -19.52 -17.02 7.64
N ALA A 228 -19.36 -15.78 8.11
CA ALA A 228 -18.06 -15.32 8.64
C ALA A 228 -17.66 -16.18 9.85
N ARG A 229 -16.36 -16.42 9.98
CA ARG A 229 -15.80 -17.28 11.03
C ARG A 229 -15.12 -16.44 12.11
N ASN A 230 -15.19 -16.94 13.36
CA ASN A 230 -14.56 -16.30 14.52
C ASN A 230 -15.00 -14.83 14.70
N LEU A 231 -16.32 -14.58 14.62
CA LEU A 231 -16.87 -13.25 14.82
C LEU A 231 -16.43 -12.67 16.17
N PRO A 232 -15.90 -11.43 16.17
CA PRO A 232 -15.58 -10.74 17.43
C PRO A 232 -16.85 -10.40 18.24
N ALA A 233 -16.71 -10.33 19.58
CA ALA A 233 -17.83 -10.00 20.46
C ALA A 233 -18.48 -8.65 20.11
N GLN A 234 -17.69 -7.66 19.72
CA GLN A 234 -18.17 -6.33 19.33
C GLN A 234 -19.21 -6.40 18.18
N VAL A 235 -19.02 -7.31 17.22
CA VAL A 235 -19.98 -7.52 16.12
C VAL A 235 -21.18 -8.32 16.60
N THR A 236 -20.96 -9.38 17.39
CA THR A 236 -22.04 -10.26 17.88
C THR A 236 -23.05 -9.49 18.75
N GLU A 237 -22.58 -8.57 19.60
CA GLU A 237 -23.41 -7.75 20.45
C GLU A 237 -24.38 -6.86 19.66
N LEU A 238 -23.95 -6.35 18.50
CA LEU A 238 -24.81 -5.52 17.64
C LEU A 238 -25.99 -6.30 17.04
N PHE A 239 -25.85 -7.62 16.84
CA PHE A 239 -26.93 -8.47 16.33
C PHE A 239 -27.87 -8.96 17.44
N ILE A 240 -27.44 -8.97 18.71
CA ILE A 240 -28.26 -9.43 19.87
C ILE A 240 -29.09 -8.27 20.44
N ALA A 241 -28.58 -7.04 20.43
CA ALA A 241 -29.26 -5.88 21.02
C ALA A 241 -30.66 -5.57 20.46
N PRO A 242 -30.99 -5.73 19.17
CA PRO A 242 -32.34 -5.48 18.64
C PRO A 242 -33.38 -6.47 19.11
N GLN A 243 -33.00 -7.69 19.52
CA GLN A 243 -33.97 -8.72 19.95
C GLN A 243 -34.43 -8.54 21.41
N MET A 244 -33.67 -7.84 22.24
CA MET A 244 -34.05 -7.56 23.61
C MET A 244 -35.01 -6.35 23.80
N GLY A 245 -35.16 -5.52 22.78
CA GLY A 245 -36.03 -4.32 22.79
C GLY A 245 -37.48 -4.55 22.35
N MET A 246 -37.84 -5.73 21.86
CA MET A 246 -39.21 -6.05 21.40
C MET A 246 -40.07 -6.86 22.38
N ALA A 247 -39.63 -7.00 23.63
CA ALA A 247 -40.44 -7.60 24.70
C ALA A 247 -40.93 -6.53 25.67
N ARG A 248 -41.85 -5.67 25.25
CA ARG A 248 -42.76 -4.89 26.09
C ARG A 248 -44.10 -4.73 25.41
#